data_5f62f967c126185280e8591837aee3c4
#
_entry.id   5f62f967c126185280e8591837aee3c4
#
_cell.length_a   1.000
_cell.length_b   1.000
_cell.length_c   1.000
_cell.angle_alpha   90.00
_cell.angle_beta   90.00
_cell.angle_gamma   90.00
#
_symmetry.space_group_name_H-M   'P 1'
#
loop_
_entity.id
_entity.type
_entity.pdbx_description
1 polymer ?
#
loop_
_entity_poly.entity_id
_entity_poly.type
_entity_poly.pdbx_seq_one_letter_code
_entity_poly.pdbx_strand_id
1 'polypeptide(L)'
;MISENKRNGSGYYDPTAYMAMMNVRKEGENKMEVYRGDIFYVKSNRKDTMKETTGSPAVVVSNDKGNENSNFVEIVYLTADERNLIPTHVNVMYKVPSVALCERISNVSKDRLEEYIRSCTDDEMRRIDEALMLSLGVEVSGGNTTEEAKETINALKLELVETKKIGEELKHKLKEEADKREAMETAMNTYEKNTEDVSDI
;
A
#
# COMPACT_ATOMS: atom_id res chain seq x y z
N MET A 1 25.83 28.10 0.25
CA MET A 1 25.27 27.63 1.53
C MET A 1 24.00 26.88 1.17
N ILE A 2 24.07 25.56 1.21
CA ILE A 2 22.94 24.70 0.91
C ILE A 2 22.04 24.74 2.15
N SER A 3 20.82 25.26 2.02
CA SER A 3 19.84 25.25 3.11
C SER A 3 19.47 23.80 3.36
N GLU A 4 19.89 23.27 4.50
CA GLU A 4 19.36 22.03 5.05
C GLU A 4 17.86 22.24 5.32
N ASN A 5 17.04 21.79 4.38
CA ASN A 5 15.60 21.77 4.55
C ASN A 5 15.26 20.61 5.49
N LYS A 6 15.08 20.94 6.75
CA LYS A 6 14.76 20.01 7.83
C LYS A 6 13.38 19.42 7.57
N ARG A 7 13.34 18.24 6.98
CA ARG A 7 12.20 17.35 7.11
C ARG A 7 12.11 17.01 8.61
N ASN A 8 11.11 17.54 9.30
CA ASN A 8 10.80 17.07 10.63
C ASN A 8 10.34 15.62 10.47
N GLY A 9 11.06 14.67 11.04
CA GLY A 9 10.89 13.22 10.90
C GLY A 9 9.56 12.64 11.42
N SER A 10 8.52 13.46 11.54
CA SER A 10 7.18 13.04 11.99
C SER A 10 6.17 12.89 10.87
N GLY A 11 6.49 13.17 9.60
CA GLY A 11 5.55 13.05 8.47
C GLY A 11 4.25 13.87 8.63
N TYR A 12 4.20 14.78 9.59
CA TYR A 12 3.01 15.56 9.89
C TYR A 12 2.92 16.77 8.95
N TYR A 13 1.80 16.89 8.26
CA TYR A 13 1.43 18.06 7.47
C TYR A 13 1.34 19.29 8.37
N ASP A 14 2.23 20.28 8.14
CA ASP A 14 2.10 21.60 8.71
C ASP A 14 1.52 22.57 7.67
N PRO A 15 0.24 22.93 7.77
CA PRO A 15 -0.41 23.86 6.85
C PRO A 15 0.26 25.23 6.81
N THR A 16 0.87 25.66 7.91
CA THR A 16 1.53 26.96 8.02
C THR A 16 2.86 26.98 7.28
N ALA A 17 3.65 25.91 7.37
CA ALA A 17 4.89 25.76 6.60
C ALA A 17 4.59 25.71 5.09
N TYR A 18 3.54 25.02 4.67
CA TYR A 18 3.09 24.97 3.29
C TYR A 18 2.64 26.35 2.79
N MET A 19 1.82 27.07 3.56
CA MET A 19 1.38 28.42 3.22
C MET A 19 2.55 29.41 3.16
N ALA A 20 3.57 29.25 4.02
CA ALA A 20 4.80 30.04 3.96
C ALA A 20 5.60 29.76 2.67
N MET A 21 5.72 28.48 2.27
CA MET A 21 6.32 28.10 0.99
C MET A 21 5.56 28.70 -0.22
N MET A 22 4.24 28.68 -0.17
CA MET A 22 3.38 29.27 -1.23
C MET A 22 3.51 30.78 -1.30
N ASN A 23 3.73 31.48 -0.19
CA ASN A 23 3.92 32.94 -0.14
C ASN A 23 5.30 33.38 -0.65
N VAL A 24 6.35 32.58 -0.45
CA VAL A 24 7.70 32.83 -0.99
C VAL A 24 7.70 32.67 -2.53
N ARG A 25 6.75 31.93 -3.10
CA ARG A 25 6.62 31.68 -4.54
C ARG A 25 6.17 32.90 -5.37
N LYS A 26 5.90 34.06 -4.76
CA LYS A 26 5.37 35.24 -5.49
C LYS A 26 6.42 36.19 -6.05
N GLU A 27 7.71 36.01 -5.73
CA GLU A 27 8.74 36.92 -6.21
C GLU A 27 9.93 36.17 -6.80
N GLY A 28 9.90 35.85 -8.10
CA GLY A 28 11.04 35.41 -8.91
C GLY A 28 11.05 33.92 -9.26
N GLU A 29 10.83 33.63 -10.55
CA GLU A 29 10.90 32.34 -11.22
C GLU A 29 10.18 31.17 -10.54
N ASN A 30 8.98 30.94 -11.01
CA ASN A 30 7.94 30.02 -10.50
C ASN A 30 8.28 28.55 -10.80
N LYS A 31 9.42 28.03 -10.33
CA LYS A 31 9.74 26.61 -10.43
C LYS A 31 9.20 25.92 -9.19
N MET A 32 8.13 25.13 -9.35
CA MET A 32 7.58 24.30 -8.30
C MET A 32 8.64 23.29 -7.82
N GLU A 33 9.06 23.39 -6.58
CA GLU A 33 9.95 22.39 -5.96
C GLU A 33 9.12 21.15 -5.67
N VAL A 34 9.56 20.03 -6.21
CA VAL A 34 8.89 18.72 -6.09
C VAL A 34 9.94 17.72 -5.64
N TYR A 35 9.66 17.05 -4.54
CA TYR A 35 10.56 16.07 -3.95
C TYR A 35 10.00 14.66 -4.07
N ARG A 36 10.90 13.68 -4.07
CA ARG A 36 10.53 12.28 -3.99
C ARG A 36 9.72 12.02 -2.72
N GLY A 37 8.61 11.30 -2.87
CA GLY A 37 7.68 10.99 -1.78
C GLY A 37 6.58 12.02 -1.57
N ASP A 38 6.62 13.15 -2.27
CA ASP A 38 5.54 14.12 -2.19
C ASP A 38 4.27 13.56 -2.85
N ILE A 39 3.13 13.85 -2.23
CA ILE A 39 1.81 13.48 -2.73
C ILE A 39 1.11 14.73 -3.23
N PHE A 40 0.68 14.68 -4.49
CA PHE A 40 -0.06 15.76 -5.15
C PHE A 40 -1.37 15.24 -5.75
N TYR A 41 -2.33 16.13 -5.93
CA TYR A 41 -3.38 15.91 -6.92
C TYR A 41 -2.82 16.15 -8.31
N VAL A 42 -3.09 15.24 -9.24
CA VAL A 42 -2.62 15.30 -10.63
C VAL A 42 -3.77 15.49 -11.56
N LYS A 43 -3.77 16.59 -12.30
CA LYS A 43 -4.82 16.95 -13.27
C LYS A 43 -4.97 15.89 -14.35
N SER A 44 -6.21 15.48 -14.63
CA SER A 44 -6.52 14.54 -15.71
C SER A 44 -6.25 15.16 -17.09
N ASN A 45 -5.69 14.37 -18.01
CA ASN A 45 -5.57 14.76 -19.43
C ASN A 45 -6.88 14.63 -20.23
N ARG A 46 -7.94 14.06 -19.63
CA ARG A 46 -9.21 13.85 -20.35
C ARG A 46 -9.91 15.19 -20.52
N LYS A 47 -9.98 15.65 -21.76
CA LYS A 47 -10.73 16.87 -22.16
C LYS A 47 -12.26 16.71 -22.10
N ASP A 48 -12.77 15.53 -21.73
CA ASP A 48 -14.15 15.12 -22.00
C ASP A 48 -15.09 15.11 -20.79
N THR A 49 -14.74 15.67 -19.66
CA THR A 49 -15.71 15.75 -18.57
C THR A 49 -15.99 17.20 -18.22
N MET A 50 -17.22 17.65 -18.49
CA MET A 50 -17.83 18.90 -17.99
C MET A 50 -17.90 18.98 -16.45
N LYS A 51 -17.26 18.06 -15.72
CA LYS A 51 -17.06 18.16 -14.28
C LYS A 51 -15.60 18.52 -14.06
N GLU A 52 -15.36 19.60 -13.35
CA GLU A 52 -14.11 19.88 -12.67
C GLU A 52 -13.82 18.70 -11.72
N THR A 53 -13.23 17.64 -12.25
CA THR A 53 -12.84 16.51 -11.44
C THR A 53 -11.57 16.93 -10.71
N THR A 54 -11.67 17.02 -9.40
CA THR A 54 -10.50 17.04 -8.52
C THR A 54 -9.48 16.03 -9.05
N GLY A 55 -8.23 16.45 -9.25
CA GLY A 55 -7.19 15.58 -9.79
C GLY A 55 -7.07 14.26 -9.01
N SER A 56 -6.44 13.27 -9.60
CA SER A 56 -6.19 11.99 -8.91
C SER A 56 -4.96 12.13 -8.02
N PRO A 57 -4.98 11.66 -6.76
CA PRO A 57 -3.81 11.72 -5.89
C PRO A 57 -2.73 10.76 -6.39
N ALA A 58 -1.47 11.19 -6.29
CA ALA A 58 -0.32 10.41 -6.72
C ALA A 58 0.92 10.75 -5.90
N VAL A 59 1.81 9.77 -5.72
CA VAL A 59 3.11 9.89 -5.07
C VAL A 59 4.18 10.12 -6.13
N VAL A 60 5.05 11.10 -5.92
CA VAL A 60 6.25 11.31 -6.75
C VAL A 60 7.29 10.25 -6.40
N VAL A 61 7.72 9.48 -7.40
CA VAL A 61 8.68 8.37 -7.23
C VAL A 61 10.02 8.62 -7.93
N SER A 62 10.12 9.64 -8.77
CA SER A 62 11.38 10.08 -9.36
C SER A 62 12.31 10.69 -8.31
N ASN A 63 13.63 10.63 -8.54
CA ASN A 63 14.63 11.15 -7.62
C ASN A 63 14.70 12.69 -7.63
N ASP A 64 15.11 13.28 -6.51
CA ASP A 64 15.13 14.74 -6.32
C ASP A 64 16.01 15.47 -7.32
N LYS A 65 17.17 14.89 -7.68
CA LYS A 65 18.08 15.49 -8.67
C LYS A 65 17.45 15.53 -10.07
N GLY A 66 16.72 14.49 -10.46
CA GLY A 66 15.92 14.48 -11.68
C GLY A 66 14.79 15.49 -11.61
N ASN A 67 14.08 15.52 -10.47
CA ASN A 67 12.99 16.46 -10.24
C ASN A 67 13.44 17.93 -10.32
N GLU A 68 14.61 18.26 -9.80
CA GLU A 68 15.17 19.62 -9.88
C GLU A 68 15.43 20.07 -11.32
N ASN A 69 15.92 19.16 -12.16
CA ASN A 69 16.43 19.48 -13.50
C ASN A 69 15.46 19.17 -14.64
N SER A 70 14.31 18.56 -14.37
CA SER A 70 13.30 18.18 -15.36
C SER A 70 11.99 18.96 -15.14
N ASN A 71 11.24 19.17 -16.22
CA ASN A 71 9.84 19.61 -16.16
C ASN A 71 8.85 18.45 -15.96
N PHE A 72 9.34 17.22 -15.88
CA PHE A 72 8.56 16.01 -15.70
C PHE A 72 8.98 15.28 -14.45
N VAL A 73 8.06 14.53 -13.88
CA VAL A 73 8.28 13.64 -12.73
C VAL A 73 7.61 12.30 -12.99
N GLU A 74 8.17 11.23 -12.43
CA GLU A 74 7.50 9.93 -12.36
C GLU A 74 6.65 9.86 -11.11
N ILE A 75 5.42 9.36 -11.30
CA ILE A 75 4.44 9.21 -10.24
C ILE A 75 3.83 7.81 -10.24
N VAL A 76 3.30 7.41 -9.09
CA VAL A 76 2.35 6.30 -8.96
C VAL A 76 1.03 6.83 -8.39
N TYR A 77 -0.09 6.43 -8.99
CA TYR A 77 -1.39 6.88 -8.55
C TYR A 77 -1.83 6.17 -7.27
N LEU A 78 -2.58 6.89 -6.43
CA LEU A 78 -3.26 6.36 -5.26
C LEU A 78 -4.73 6.09 -5.59
N THR A 79 -5.25 4.98 -5.06
CA THR A 79 -6.68 4.64 -5.14
C THR A 79 -7.21 4.29 -3.76
N ALA A 80 -8.47 4.65 -3.49
CA ALA A 80 -9.19 4.19 -2.30
C ALA A 80 -9.83 2.81 -2.49
N ASP A 81 -9.68 2.18 -3.67
CA ASP A 81 -10.24 0.86 -3.97
C ASP A 81 -9.23 -0.24 -3.58
N GLU A 82 -9.50 -0.92 -2.47
CA GLU A 82 -8.64 -1.95 -1.88
C GLU A 82 -9.01 -3.38 -2.30
N ARG A 83 -9.93 -3.55 -3.27
CA ARG A 83 -10.56 -4.86 -3.55
C ARG A 83 -9.62 -5.96 -4.05
N ASN A 84 -8.45 -5.65 -4.57
CA ASN A 84 -7.51 -6.64 -5.09
C ASN A 84 -6.07 -6.24 -4.77
N LEU A 85 -5.62 -6.52 -3.53
CA LEU A 85 -4.23 -6.27 -3.16
C LEU A 85 -3.31 -7.32 -3.83
N ILE A 86 -2.35 -6.82 -4.59
CA ILE A 86 -1.27 -7.60 -5.19
C ILE A 86 0.08 -7.15 -4.61
N PRO A 87 1.17 -7.91 -4.75
CA PRO A 87 2.46 -7.56 -4.14
C PRO A 87 3.05 -6.19 -4.51
N THR A 88 2.59 -5.59 -5.63
CA THR A 88 2.98 -4.24 -6.07
C THR A 88 2.10 -3.13 -5.49
N HIS A 89 1.13 -3.46 -4.65
CA HIS A 89 0.25 -2.51 -3.98
C HIS A 89 0.78 -2.16 -2.59
N VAL A 90 0.86 -0.87 -2.28
CA VAL A 90 1.36 -0.37 -0.98
C VAL A 90 0.32 0.51 -0.33
N ASN A 91 -0.05 0.18 0.91
CA ASN A 91 -0.94 1.02 1.70
C ASN A 91 -0.27 2.35 2.05
N VAL A 92 -0.93 3.45 1.69
CA VAL A 92 -0.49 4.83 1.94
C VAL A 92 -1.67 5.62 2.49
N MET A 93 -1.47 6.28 3.62
CA MET A 93 -2.48 7.16 4.19
C MET A 93 -2.24 8.59 3.72
N TYR A 94 -3.17 9.17 2.94
CA TYR A 94 -3.11 10.61 2.67
C TYR A 94 -4.24 11.38 3.38
N LYS A 95 -5.41 11.59 2.79
CA LYS A 95 -6.63 12.10 3.47
C LYS A 95 -7.53 10.94 3.91
N VAL A 96 -7.46 9.84 3.17
CA VAL A 96 -8.16 8.59 3.41
C VAL A 96 -7.19 7.41 3.23
N PRO A 97 -7.50 6.23 3.82
CA PRO A 97 -6.76 5.00 3.51
C PRO A 97 -6.76 4.76 2.00
N SER A 98 -5.59 4.50 1.45
CA SER A 98 -5.40 4.36 0.01
C SER A 98 -4.29 3.40 -0.32
N VAL A 99 -4.23 3.00 -1.59
CA VAL A 99 -3.25 2.06 -2.12
C VAL A 99 -2.48 2.73 -3.26
N ALA A 100 -1.15 2.73 -3.17
CA ALA A 100 -0.27 3.11 -4.26
C ALA A 100 -0.15 1.94 -5.24
N LEU A 101 -0.42 2.21 -6.52
CA LEU A 101 -0.41 1.22 -7.61
C LEU A 101 0.98 1.23 -8.28
N CYS A 102 1.97 0.56 -7.68
CA CYS A 102 3.36 0.63 -8.13
C CYS A 102 3.62 -0.06 -9.48
N GLU A 103 2.66 -0.81 -10.03
CA GLU A 103 2.68 -1.32 -11.40
C GLU A 103 2.22 -0.27 -12.44
N ARG A 104 1.73 0.90 -11.98
CA ARG A 104 1.19 1.96 -12.84
C ARG A 104 2.02 3.23 -12.76
N ILE A 105 3.31 3.10 -13.08
CA ILE A 105 4.22 4.26 -13.15
C ILE A 105 3.82 5.13 -14.33
N SER A 106 3.75 6.43 -14.10
CA SER A 106 3.37 7.40 -15.12
C SER A 106 4.32 8.60 -15.11
N ASN A 107 4.73 9.06 -16.29
CA ASN A 107 5.49 10.29 -16.46
C ASN A 107 4.50 11.45 -16.65
N VAL A 108 4.59 12.49 -15.83
CA VAL A 108 3.71 13.66 -15.90
C VAL A 108 4.49 14.96 -15.85
N SER A 109 4.00 15.97 -16.58
CA SER A 109 4.53 17.34 -16.48
C SER A 109 4.21 17.92 -15.10
N LYS A 110 5.14 18.67 -14.52
CA LYS A 110 4.95 19.39 -13.25
C LYS A 110 3.76 20.37 -13.30
N ASP A 111 3.44 20.92 -14.46
CA ASP A 111 2.28 21.81 -14.64
C ASP A 111 0.93 21.11 -14.36
N ARG A 112 0.93 19.79 -14.32
CA ARG A 112 -0.25 18.98 -13.96
C ARG A 112 -0.36 18.67 -12.49
N LEU A 113 0.69 18.96 -11.71
CA LEU A 113 0.64 18.83 -10.26
C LEU A 113 -0.14 20.03 -9.71
N GLU A 114 -1.20 19.74 -8.99
CA GLU A 114 -2.08 20.76 -8.41
C GLU A 114 -1.74 20.96 -6.92
N GLU A 115 -2.66 20.64 -6.04
CA GLU A 115 -2.51 20.80 -4.60
C GLU A 115 -1.54 19.74 -4.03
N TYR A 116 -0.50 20.21 -3.30
CA TYR A 116 0.30 19.34 -2.45
C TYR A 116 -0.53 18.86 -1.25
N ILE A 117 -0.42 17.59 -0.92
CA ILE A 117 -1.17 16.96 0.16
C ILE A 117 -0.27 16.75 1.39
N ARG A 118 0.76 15.95 1.23
CA ARG A 118 1.82 15.66 2.22
C ARG A 118 2.97 14.91 1.57
N SER A 119 4.04 14.68 2.30
CA SER A 119 5.07 13.71 1.91
C SER A 119 4.80 12.35 2.57
N CYS A 120 5.18 11.27 1.89
CA CYS A 120 5.23 9.92 2.45
C CYS A 120 6.23 9.86 3.60
N THR A 121 5.99 8.96 4.55
CA THR A 121 6.99 8.59 5.56
C THR A 121 8.10 7.76 4.93
N ASP A 122 9.25 7.66 5.63
CA ASP A 122 10.36 6.82 5.17
C ASP A 122 9.96 5.34 5.02
N ASP A 123 9.09 4.83 5.91
CA ASP A 123 8.57 3.47 5.83
C ASP A 123 7.62 3.26 4.64
N GLU A 124 6.74 4.24 4.35
CA GLU A 124 5.90 4.20 3.15
C GLU A 124 6.75 4.21 1.88
N MET A 125 7.77 5.08 1.81
CA MET A 125 8.67 5.15 0.68
C MET A 125 9.49 3.89 0.49
N ARG A 126 10.02 3.29 1.58
CA ARG A 126 10.75 2.02 1.51
C ARG A 126 9.87 0.92 0.91
N ARG A 127 8.61 0.80 1.34
CA ARG A 127 7.65 -0.18 0.79
C ARG A 127 7.30 0.11 -0.67
N ILE A 128 7.16 1.38 -1.04
CA ILE A 128 6.95 1.79 -2.44
C ILE A 128 8.18 1.42 -3.28
N ASP A 129 9.39 1.63 -2.80
CA ASP A 129 10.62 1.27 -3.52
C ASP A 129 10.73 -0.24 -3.76
N GLU A 130 10.43 -1.05 -2.73
CA GLU A 130 10.38 -2.51 -2.85
C GLU A 130 9.33 -2.96 -3.88
N ALA A 131 8.14 -2.36 -3.87
CA ALA A 131 7.07 -2.66 -4.80
C ALA A 131 7.38 -2.21 -6.24
N LEU A 132 8.06 -1.07 -6.40
CA LEU A 132 8.54 -0.60 -7.71
C LEU A 132 9.61 -1.53 -8.28
N MET A 133 10.58 -1.95 -7.48
CA MET A 133 11.59 -2.94 -7.90
C MET A 133 10.95 -4.23 -8.35
N LEU A 134 9.97 -4.73 -7.60
CA LEU A 134 9.21 -5.92 -7.97
C LEU A 134 8.45 -5.71 -9.28
N SER A 135 7.78 -4.58 -9.44
CA SER A 135 7.01 -4.24 -10.65
C SER A 135 7.87 -4.15 -11.90
N LEU A 136 9.08 -3.60 -11.75
CA LEU A 136 10.03 -3.42 -12.86
C LEU A 136 10.91 -4.65 -13.10
N GLY A 137 10.81 -5.70 -12.27
CA GLY A 137 11.68 -6.87 -12.34
C GLY A 137 13.15 -6.53 -12.06
N VAL A 138 13.40 -5.48 -11.28
CA VAL A 138 14.77 -5.07 -10.90
C VAL A 138 15.20 -5.87 -9.68
N GLU A 139 16.20 -6.72 -9.89
CA GLU A 139 16.89 -7.37 -8.77
C GLU A 139 17.94 -6.43 -8.20
N VAL A 140 17.93 -6.25 -6.87
CA VAL A 140 18.98 -5.51 -6.19
C VAL A 140 20.26 -6.35 -6.17
N SER A 141 21.03 -6.24 -7.25
CA SER A 141 22.40 -6.79 -7.27
C SER A 141 23.27 -5.93 -6.36
N GLY A 142 23.32 -6.24 -5.06
CA GLY A 142 24.26 -5.58 -4.14
C GLY A 142 23.73 -4.96 -2.87
N GLY A 143 22.48 -5.18 -2.49
CA GLY A 143 22.14 -5.07 -1.06
C GLY A 143 22.89 -6.18 -0.34
N ASN A 144 23.85 -5.84 0.52
CA ASN A 144 24.46 -6.78 1.46
C ASN A 144 23.37 -7.40 2.35
N THR A 145 22.60 -8.33 1.82
CA THR A 145 22.02 -9.34 2.68
C THR A 145 23.22 -10.16 3.15
N THR A 146 23.67 -9.87 4.36
CA THR A 146 24.69 -10.71 5.01
C THR A 146 24.24 -12.15 4.86
N GLU A 147 25.17 -13.08 4.70
CA GLU A 147 24.82 -14.51 4.63
C GLU A 147 23.90 -14.90 5.81
N GLU A 148 24.04 -14.25 6.95
CA GLU A 148 23.15 -14.36 8.12
C GLU A 148 21.69 -13.98 7.80
N ALA A 149 21.44 -12.91 7.02
CA ALA A 149 20.08 -12.53 6.62
C ALA A 149 19.46 -13.52 5.64
N LYS A 150 20.26 -14.09 4.71
CA LYS A 150 19.80 -15.15 3.81
C LYS A 150 19.47 -16.43 4.58
N GLU A 151 20.29 -16.83 5.53
CA GLU A 151 20.03 -17.96 6.40
C GLU A 151 18.75 -17.75 7.23
N THR A 152 18.57 -16.57 7.79
CA THR A 152 17.35 -16.21 8.53
C THR A 152 16.10 -16.27 7.65
N ILE A 153 16.15 -15.71 6.44
CA ILE A 153 15.04 -15.76 5.47
C ILE A 153 14.72 -17.22 5.10
N ASN A 154 15.72 -18.06 4.90
CA ASN A 154 15.51 -19.46 4.58
C ASN A 154 14.91 -20.23 5.76
N ALA A 155 15.37 -19.98 6.98
CA ALA A 155 14.81 -20.56 8.20
C ALA A 155 13.33 -20.18 8.37
N LEU A 156 12.99 -18.90 8.23
CA LEU A 156 11.60 -18.40 8.32
C LEU A 156 10.69 -18.98 7.23
N LYS A 157 11.21 -19.18 6.01
CA LYS A 157 10.46 -19.85 4.94
C LYS A 157 10.14 -21.30 5.29
N LEU A 158 11.07 -22.01 5.89
CA LEU A 158 10.87 -23.40 6.32
C LEU A 158 9.80 -23.47 7.41
N GLU A 159 9.88 -22.60 8.42
CA GLU A 159 8.90 -22.50 9.50
C GLU A 159 7.49 -22.15 8.99
N LEU A 160 7.40 -21.27 8.00
CA LEU A 160 6.13 -20.93 7.36
C LEU A 160 5.51 -22.14 6.64
N VAL A 161 6.30 -22.96 5.97
CA VAL A 161 5.81 -24.19 5.31
C VAL A 161 5.30 -25.18 6.36
N GLU A 162 6.02 -25.37 7.44
CA GLU A 162 5.63 -26.28 8.53
C GLU A 162 4.35 -25.80 9.24
N THR A 163 4.26 -24.50 9.53
CA THR A 163 3.05 -23.90 10.12
C THR A 163 1.82 -24.06 9.22
N LYS A 164 1.98 -23.90 7.92
CA LYS A 164 0.89 -24.14 6.95
C LYS A 164 0.43 -25.60 6.97
N LYS A 165 1.37 -26.55 7.02
CA LYS A 165 1.04 -27.97 7.08
C LYS A 165 0.26 -28.31 8.35
N ILE A 166 0.71 -27.82 9.51
CA ILE A 166 0.00 -27.99 10.79
C ILE A 166 -1.41 -27.36 10.70
N GLY A 167 -1.55 -26.19 10.08
CA GLY A 167 -2.83 -25.55 9.86
C GLY A 167 -3.80 -26.39 9.04
N GLU A 168 -3.34 -27.07 8.00
CA GLU A 168 -4.17 -27.98 7.18
C GLU A 168 -4.56 -29.24 7.96
N GLU A 169 -3.64 -29.81 8.72
CA GLU A 169 -3.93 -30.97 9.58
C GLU A 169 -4.97 -30.65 10.66
N LEU A 170 -4.88 -29.46 11.28
CA LEU A 170 -5.85 -28.99 12.26
C LEU A 170 -7.24 -28.76 11.65
N LYS A 171 -7.29 -28.18 10.46
CA LYS A 171 -8.56 -28.01 9.72
C LYS A 171 -9.23 -29.36 9.43
N HIS A 172 -8.45 -30.36 9.03
CA HIS A 172 -8.95 -31.69 8.77
C HIS A 172 -9.53 -32.35 10.03
N LYS A 173 -8.80 -32.28 11.17
CA LYS A 173 -9.29 -32.78 12.45
C LYS A 173 -10.54 -32.07 12.94
N LEU A 174 -10.60 -30.75 12.76
CA LEU A 174 -11.78 -29.96 13.15
C LEU A 174 -13.03 -30.38 12.36
N LYS A 175 -12.84 -30.68 11.07
CA LYS A 175 -13.91 -31.19 10.21
C LYS A 175 -14.39 -32.57 10.66
N GLU A 176 -13.45 -33.50 10.93
CA GLU A 176 -13.80 -34.82 11.43
C GLU A 176 -14.58 -34.78 12.76
N GLU A 177 -14.20 -33.86 13.67
CA GLU A 177 -14.94 -33.68 14.93
C GLU A 177 -16.33 -33.06 14.71
N ALA A 178 -16.45 -32.12 13.78
CA ALA A 178 -17.74 -31.55 13.41
C ALA A 178 -18.68 -32.62 12.84
N ASP A 179 -18.19 -33.44 11.92
CA ASP A 179 -18.96 -34.56 11.32
C ASP A 179 -19.38 -35.58 12.37
N LYS A 180 -18.55 -35.91 13.37
CA LYS A 180 -18.91 -36.79 14.50
C LYS A 180 -19.97 -36.19 15.39
N ARG A 181 -19.91 -34.88 15.67
CA ARG A 181 -20.96 -34.19 16.47
C ARG A 181 -22.29 -34.20 15.76
N GLU A 182 -22.32 -33.90 14.46
CA GLU A 182 -23.54 -33.94 13.66
C GLU A 182 -24.19 -35.34 13.62
N ALA A 183 -23.35 -36.39 13.47
CA ALA A 183 -23.79 -37.76 13.51
C ALA A 183 -24.39 -38.13 14.90
N MET A 184 -23.77 -37.67 15.99
CA MET A 184 -24.22 -37.93 17.35
C MET A 184 -25.57 -37.21 17.66
N GLU A 185 -25.69 -35.96 17.20
CA GLU A 185 -26.92 -35.17 17.35
C GLU A 185 -28.09 -35.80 16.56
N THR A 186 -27.82 -36.29 15.36
CA THR A 186 -28.80 -37.01 14.54
C THR A 186 -29.24 -38.31 15.19
N ALA A 187 -28.32 -39.07 15.79
CA ALA A 187 -28.64 -40.29 16.51
C ALA A 187 -29.49 -40.02 17.77
N MET A 188 -29.17 -38.95 18.51
CA MET A 188 -29.90 -38.53 19.70
C MET A 188 -31.35 -38.12 19.39
N ASN A 189 -31.53 -37.29 18.34
CA ASN A 189 -32.84 -36.88 17.88
C ASN A 189 -33.70 -38.08 17.40
N THR A 190 -33.07 -39.06 16.78
CA THR A 190 -33.77 -40.31 16.37
C THR A 190 -34.20 -41.15 17.56
N TYR A 191 -33.36 -41.20 18.59
CA TYR A 191 -33.67 -41.94 19.84
C TYR A 191 -34.83 -41.27 20.62
N GLU A 192 -34.81 -39.96 20.75
CA GLU A 192 -35.89 -39.19 21.40
C GLU A 192 -37.22 -39.39 20.69
N LYS A 193 -37.26 -39.36 19.37
CA LYS A 193 -38.47 -39.59 18.57
C LYS A 193 -39.03 -40.97 18.75
N ASN A 194 -38.18 -42.01 18.85
CA ASN A 194 -38.59 -43.39 19.06
C ASN A 194 -39.12 -43.66 20.50
N THR A 195 -38.71 -42.82 21.48
CA THR A 195 -39.18 -42.95 22.87
C THR A 195 -40.49 -42.21 23.09
N GLU A 196 -40.80 -41.16 22.37
CA GLU A 196 -42.12 -40.49 22.39
C GLU A 196 -43.21 -41.35 21.78
N ASP A 197 -42.96 -42.07 20.68
CA ASP A 197 -43.91 -42.95 20.02
C ASP A 197 -44.31 -44.20 20.87
N VAL A 198 -43.53 -44.56 21.91
CA VAL A 198 -43.79 -45.70 22.82
C VAL A 198 -44.54 -45.26 24.06
N SER A 199 -44.66 -43.98 24.39
CA SER A 199 -45.34 -43.46 25.55
C SER A 199 -46.84 -43.19 25.32
N ASP A 200 -47.36 -43.32 24.08
CA ASP A 200 -48.74 -43.06 23.70
C ASP A 200 -49.54 -44.36 23.47
N ILE A 201 -49.04 -45.53 23.95
CA ILE A 201 -49.76 -46.81 23.99
C ILE A 201 -50.09 -47.17 25.42
#